data_4f1c47bc26a38ccc56440e59b5daa4b6
#
_entry.id   4f1c47bc26a38ccc56440e59b5daa4b6
#
_cell.length_a   1.000
_cell.length_b   1.000
_cell.length_c   1.000
_cell.angle_alpha   90.00
_cell.angle_beta   90.00
_cell.angle_gamma   90.00
#
_symmetry.space_group_name_H-M   'P 1'
#
loop_
_entity.id
_entity.type
_entity.pdbx_description
1 polymer ?
#
loop_
_entity_poly.entity_id
_entity_poly.type
_entity_poly.pdbx_seq_one_letter_code
_entity_poly.pdbx_strand_id
1 'polypeptide(L)'
;MYILKILLIIFSLIFSYSCSKETENIKLIKETNQKIEMISAYEKGMNLFEIGDYFAASKKFLEAEILFPQSEWAPKSVLMASYSYYMQSYYSLAIENIKRYFKTYPNDKNRDYAHYLLAICYYETIEGEKKDLAPLLLSKKEFNFVIKNFPNTDY
;
A
#
# COMPACT_ATOMS: atom_id res chain seq x y z
N MET A 1 -28.36 19.53 -55.10
CA MET A 1 -28.02 18.27 -54.42
C MET A 1 -26.62 18.30 -53.78
N TYR A 2 -25.60 18.91 -54.40
CA TYR A 2 -24.25 19.04 -53.81
C TYR A 2 -24.17 19.97 -52.58
N ILE A 3 -24.87 21.10 -52.61
CA ILE A 3 -24.88 22.09 -51.53
C ILE A 3 -25.45 21.49 -50.22
N LEU A 4 -26.48 20.67 -50.34
CA LEU A 4 -27.11 20.00 -49.17
C LEU A 4 -26.19 18.97 -48.54
N LYS A 5 -25.36 18.26 -49.32
CA LYS A 5 -24.34 17.33 -48.83
C LYS A 5 -23.20 18.04 -48.11
N ILE A 6 -22.76 19.19 -48.62
CA ILE A 6 -21.71 20.00 -47.98
C ILE A 6 -22.19 20.57 -46.63
N LEU A 7 -23.43 21.04 -46.55
CA LEU A 7 -24.05 21.50 -45.32
C LEU A 7 -24.14 20.39 -44.25
N LEU A 8 -24.46 19.16 -44.65
CA LEU A 8 -24.52 18.00 -43.73
C LEU A 8 -23.13 17.62 -43.20
N ILE A 9 -22.08 17.73 -44.02
CA ILE A 9 -20.70 17.44 -43.60
C ILE A 9 -20.20 18.53 -42.63
N ILE A 10 -20.48 19.79 -42.88
CA ILE A 10 -20.13 20.90 -41.99
C ILE A 10 -20.87 20.79 -40.66
N PHE A 11 -22.15 20.40 -40.67
CA PHE A 11 -22.94 20.17 -39.46
C PHE A 11 -22.38 18.99 -38.62
N SER A 12 -21.92 17.92 -39.29
CA SER A 12 -21.27 16.77 -38.60
C SER A 12 -19.93 17.12 -37.94
N LEU A 13 -19.15 18.05 -38.54
CA LEU A 13 -17.86 18.48 -38.01
C LEU A 13 -18.02 19.41 -36.77
N ILE A 14 -19.11 20.15 -36.67
CA ILE A 14 -19.36 21.04 -35.52
C ILE A 14 -19.71 20.23 -34.24
N PHE A 15 -20.34 19.07 -34.38
CA PHE A 15 -20.66 18.19 -33.23
C PHE A 15 -19.46 17.44 -32.62
N SER A 16 -18.29 17.41 -33.31
CA SER A 16 -17.11 16.72 -32.86
C SER A 16 -16.24 17.55 -31.89
N TYR A 17 -16.56 18.82 -31.64
CA TYR A 17 -15.75 19.72 -30.84
C TYR A 17 -16.25 19.91 -29.39
N SER A 18 -17.18 19.11 -28.92
CA SER A 18 -17.69 19.23 -27.52
C SER A 18 -17.23 18.08 -26.67
N CYS A 19 -16.41 18.39 -25.72
CA CYS A 19 -16.04 17.66 -24.48
C CYS A 19 -14.59 17.23 -24.37
N SER A 20 -13.74 18.06 -23.75
CA SER A 20 -12.51 17.56 -23.12
C SER A 20 -11.93 18.42 -21.98
N LYS A 21 -12.48 19.57 -21.62
CA LYS A 21 -11.85 20.41 -20.57
C LYS A 21 -12.40 20.25 -19.17
N GLU A 22 -13.63 19.79 -18.97
CA GLU A 22 -14.21 19.64 -17.64
C GLU A 22 -13.73 18.39 -16.87
N THR A 23 -13.42 17.32 -17.58
CA THR A 23 -13.00 16.05 -16.94
C THR A 23 -11.62 16.10 -16.32
N GLU A 24 -10.67 16.86 -16.86
CA GLU A 24 -9.32 16.99 -16.29
C GLU A 24 -9.33 17.77 -14.97
N ASN A 25 -10.04 18.87 -14.89
CA ASN A 25 -10.13 19.68 -13.68
C ASN A 25 -10.83 18.91 -12.53
N ILE A 26 -11.90 18.18 -12.81
CA ILE A 26 -12.62 17.37 -11.83
C ILE A 26 -11.74 16.22 -11.34
N LYS A 27 -10.98 15.56 -12.21
CA LYS A 27 -10.05 14.51 -11.87
C LYS A 27 -8.92 15.02 -10.98
N LEU A 28 -8.33 16.17 -11.32
CA LEU A 28 -7.26 16.81 -10.54
C LEU A 28 -7.73 17.20 -9.14
N ILE A 29 -8.92 17.78 -8.99
CA ILE A 29 -9.52 18.16 -7.71
C ILE A 29 -9.77 16.91 -6.87
N LYS A 30 -10.28 15.84 -7.45
CA LYS A 30 -10.56 14.59 -6.77
C LYS A 30 -9.27 13.93 -6.26
N GLU A 31 -8.22 13.87 -7.08
CA GLU A 31 -6.91 13.33 -6.68
C GLU A 31 -6.27 14.16 -5.56
N THR A 32 -6.41 15.50 -5.60
CA THR A 32 -5.91 16.39 -4.56
C THR A 32 -6.63 16.14 -3.22
N ASN A 33 -7.95 15.98 -3.22
CA ASN A 33 -8.72 15.68 -2.03
C ASN A 33 -8.36 14.31 -1.44
N GLN A 34 -8.26 13.28 -2.26
CA GLN A 34 -7.85 11.94 -1.83
C GLN A 34 -6.45 11.96 -1.21
N LYS A 35 -5.52 12.73 -1.76
CA LYS A 35 -4.18 12.90 -1.19
C LYS A 35 -4.21 13.55 0.19
N ILE A 36 -5.02 14.58 0.39
CA ILE A 36 -5.17 15.26 1.67
C ILE A 36 -5.78 14.31 2.72
N GLU A 37 -6.83 13.57 2.35
CA GLU A 37 -7.47 12.59 3.22
C GLU A 37 -6.50 11.47 3.61
N MET A 38 -5.72 10.96 2.66
CA MET A 38 -4.68 9.96 2.90
C MET A 38 -3.61 10.46 3.88
N ILE A 39 -3.10 11.67 3.69
CA ILE A 39 -2.11 12.27 4.60
C ILE A 39 -2.70 12.38 6.00
N SER A 40 -3.93 12.90 6.12
CA SER A 40 -4.63 13.02 7.41
C SER A 40 -4.81 11.64 8.10
N ALA A 41 -5.17 10.61 7.35
CA ALA A 41 -5.29 9.25 7.89
C ALA A 41 -3.93 8.71 8.36
N TYR A 42 -2.87 8.92 7.57
CA TYR A 42 -1.51 8.50 7.94
C TYR A 42 -1.01 9.20 9.20
N GLU A 43 -1.18 10.52 9.31
CA GLU A 43 -0.81 11.31 10.49
C GLU A 43 -1.57 10.86 11.74
N LYS A 44 -2.88 10.59 11.62
CA LYS A 44 -3.66 10.01 12.71
C LYS A 44 -3.13 8.64 13.13
N GLY A 45 -2.72 7.82 12.15
CA GLY A 45 -2.05 6.54 12.42
C GLY A 45 -0.76 6.72 13.21
N MET A 46 0.08 7.67 12.82
CA MET A 46 1.32 7.98 13.54
C MET A 46 1.07 8.43 14.97
N ASN A 47 0.14 9.36 15.19
CA ASN A 47 -0.20 9.85 16.53
C ASN A 47 -0.70 8.71 17.43
N LEU A 48 -1.56 7.81 16.90
CA LEU A 48 -2.03 6.64 17.63
C LEU A 48 -0.91 5.66 17.93
N PHE A 49 0.02 5.49 17.00
CA PHE A 49 1.20 4.63 17.18
C PHE A 49 2.10 5.16 18.30
N GLU A 50 2.36 6.47 18.34
CA GLU A 50 3.19 7.14 19.36
C GLU A 50 2.62 7.00 20.77
N ILE A 51 1.29 7.03 20.92
CA ILE A 51 0.64 6.84 22.23
C ILE A 51 0.45 5.35 22.59
N GLY A 52 0.91 4.41 21.74
CA GLY A 52 0.84 2.97 21.98
C GLY A 52 -0.48 2.31 21.61
N ASP A 53 -1.45 3.04 21.02
CA ASP A 53 -2.69 2.44 20.49
C ASP A 53 -2.43 1.85 19.10
N TYR A 54 -1.64 0.79 19.06
CA TYR A 54 -1.19 0.15 17.83
C TYR A 54 -2.34 -0.45 17.01
N PHE A 55 -3.41 -0.91 17.67
CA PHE A 55 -4.55 -1.47 16.93
C PHE A 55 -5.33 -0.38 16.18
N ALA A 56 -5.60 0.74 16.83
CA ALA A 56 -6.21 1.86 16.13
C ALA A 56 -5.28 2.46 15.06
N ALA A 57 -3.96 2.53 15.35
CA ALA A 57 -2.94 2.96 14.40
C ALA A 57 -2.95 2.09 13.14
N SER A 58 -2.97 0.76 13.26
CA SER A 58 -3.01 -0.15 12.11
C SER A 58 -4.20 0.11 11.20
N LYS A 59 -5.38 0.36 11.77
CA LYS A 59 -6.59 0.70 11.00
C LYS A 59 -6.44 2.01 10.23
N LYS A 60 -5.82 3.03 10.84
CA LYS A 60 -5.61 4.33 10.19
C LYS A 60 -4.56 4.26 9.08
N PHE A 61 -3.52 3.45 9.24
CA PHE A 61 -2.58 3.20 8.16
C PHE A 61 -3.22 2.44 6.99
N LEU A 62 -4.06 1.44 7.25
CA LEU A 62 -4.80 0.74 6.18
C LEU A 62 -5.83 1.66 5.50
N GLU A 63 -6.46 2.56 6.24
CA GLU A 63 -7.33 3.61 5.68
C GLU A 63 -6.55 4.51 4.71
N ALA A 64 -5.34 4.95 5.09
CA ALA A 64 -4.48 5.76 4.24
C ALA A 64 -4.11 5.04 2.92
N GLU A 65 -3.80 3.74 2.97
CA GLU A 65 -3.56 2.94 1.77
C GLU A 65 -4.77 2.94 0.83
N ILE A 66 -5.98 2.72 1.37
CA ILE A 66 -7.22 2.61 0.59
C ILE A 66 -7.61 3.95 -0.05
N LEU A 67 -7.39 5.06 0.65
CA LEU A 67 -7.74 6.39 0.16
C LEU A 67 -6.95 6.80 -1.09
N PHE A 68 -5.67 6.41 -1.17
CA PHE A 68 -4.85 6.73 -2.34
C PHE A 68 -3.83 5.62 -2.66
N PRO A 69 -4.29 4.48 -3.20
CA PRO A 69 -3.48 3.27 -3.37
C PRO A 69 -2.35 3.39 -4.39
N GLN A 70 -2.41 4.38 -5.30
CA GLN A 70 -1.35 4.64 -6.29
C GLN A 70 -0.25 5.58 -5.76
N SER A 71 -0.38 6.08 -4.53
CA SER A 71 0.62 6.96 -3.94
C SER A 71 1.87 6.18 -3.51
N GLU A 72 3.00 6.87 -3.43
CA GLU A 72 4.22 6.33 -2.82
C GLU A 72 4.07 6.04 -1.30
N TRP A 73 3.02 6.58 -0.67
CA TRP A 73 2.67 6.37 0.74
C TRP A 73 1.90 5.07 0.98
N ALA A 74 1.21 4.55 -0.04
CA ALA A 74 0.39 3.36 0.11
C ALA A 74 1.21 2.13 0.56
N PRO A 75 2.33 1.74 -0.08
CA PRO A 75 3.16 0.64 0.41
C PRO A 75 3.72 0.89 1.81
N LYS A 76 4.13 2.13 2.12
CA LYS A 76 4.60 2.51 3.45
C LYS A 76 3.50 2.36 4.50
N SER A 77 2.26 2.74 4.17
CA SER A 77 1.12 2.60 5.07
C SER A 77 0.82 1.13 5.41
N VAL A 78 0.91 0.22 4.44
CA VAL A 78 0.76 -1.23 4.71
C VAL A 78 1.85 -1.73 5.65
N LEU A 79 3.09 -1.32 5.46
CA LEU A 79 4.20 -1.73 6.33
C LEU A 79 4.04 -1.17 7.75
N MET A 80 3.60 0.09 7.90
CA MET A 80 3.30 0.67 9.21
C MET A 80 2.13 -0.03 9.89
N ALA A 81 1.09 -0.42 9.16
CA ALA A 81 0.00 -1.23 9.70
C ALA A 81 0.50 -2.61 10.16
N SER A 82 1.35 -3.25 9.37
CA SER A 82 1.94 -4.55 9.70
C SER A 82 2.82 -4.47 10.95
N TYR A 83 3.62 -3.42 11.06
CA TYR A 83 4.44 -3.18 12.24
C TYR A 83 3.59 -2.89 13.48
N SER A 84 2.48 -2.15 13.32
CA SER A 84 1.53 -1.91 14.40
C SER A 84 0.89 -3.21 14.91
N TYR A 85 0.55 -4.15 14.02
CA TYR A 85 0.09 -5.48 14.42
C TYR A 85 1.18 -6.29 15.15
N TYR A 86 2.43 -6.24 14.66
CA TYR A 86 3.57 -6.87 15.33
C TYR A 86 3.74 -6.37 16.77
N MET A 87 3.66 -5.04 16.98
CA MET A 87 3.80 -4.40 18.30
C MET A 87 2.75 -4.86 19.32
N GLN A 88 1.62 -5.41 18.86
CA GLN A 88 0.58 -6.02 19.71
C GLN A 88 0.60 -7.54 19.72
N SER A 89 1.66 -8.15 19.21
CA SER A 89 1.78 -9.61 19.10
C SER A 89 0.68 -10.25 18.19
N TYR A 90 0.05 -9.45 17.31
CA TYR A 90 -0.87 -9.96 16.29
C TYR A 90 -0.10 -10.43 15.06
N TYR A 91 0.82 -11.37 15.26
CA TYR A 91 1.76 -11.83 14.24
C TYR A 91 1.08 -12.39 13.00
N SER A 92 -0.03 -13.10 13.14
CA SER A 92 -0.78 -13.63 12.01
C SER A 92 -1.32 -12.53 11.10
N LEU A 93 -1.84 -11.43 11.66
CA LEU A 93 -2.32 -10.28 10.91
C LEU A 93 -1.17 -9.52 10.25
N ALA A 94 -0.03 -9.37 10.95
CA ALA A 94 1.18 -8.79 10.38
C ALA A 94 1.67 -9.59 9.17
N ILE A 95 1.78 -10.91 9.30
CA ILE A 95 2.19 -11.83 8.23
C ILE A 95 1.25 -11.73 7.01
N GLU A 96 -0.05 -11.70 7.23
CA GLU A 96 -1.05 -11.59 6.16
C GLU A 96 -0.89 -10.27 5.39
N ASN A 97 -0.78 -9.14 6.10
CA ASN A 97 -0.58 -7.83 5.47
C ASN A 97 0.74 -7.73 4.71
N ILE A 98 1.85 -8.27 5.26
CA ILE A 98 3.14 -8.27 4.57
C ILE A 98 3.08 -9.13 3.30
N LYS A 99 2.44 -10.29 3.34
CA LYS A 99 2.23 -11.12 2.14
C LYS A 99 1.39 -10.39 1.08
N ARG A 100 0.36 -9.66 1.51
CA ARG A 100 -0.43 -8.80 0.62
C ARG A 100 0.42 -7.68 0.04
N TYR A 101 1.25 -7.02 0.85
CA TYR A 101 2.19 -6.00 0.39
C TYR A 101 3.09 -6.50 -0.75
N PHE A 102 3.69 -7.69 -0.65
CA PHE A 102 4.53 -8.22 -1.73
C PHE A 102 3.77 -8.44 -3.04
N LYS A 103 2.49 -8.78 -2.98
CA LYS A 103 1.64 -8.96 -4.16
C LYS A 103 1.22 -7.63 -4.78
N THR A 104 0.88 -6.65 -3.93
CA THR A 104 0.34 -5.36 -4.38
C THR A 104 1.44 -4.40 -4.83
N TYR A 105 2.61 -4.44 -4.16
CA TYR A 105 3.72 -3.51 -4.38
C TYR A 105 5.03 -4.24 -4.69
N PRO A 106 5.11 -5.02 -5.79
CA PRO A 106 6.25 -5.90 -6.07
C PRO A 106 7.57 -5.16 -6.30
N ASN A 107 7.52 -3.87 -6.66
CA ASN A 107 8.70 -3.04 -6.96
C ASN A 107 8.96 -1.94 -5.90
N ASP A 108 8.33 -2.02 -4.73
CA ASP A 108 8.57 -1.03 -3.68
C ASP A 108 10.00 -1.15 -3.11
N LYS A 109 10.56 0.00 -2.75
CA LYS A 109 11.95 0.11 -2.26
C LYS A 109 12.16 -0.47 -0.87
N ASN A 110 11.10 -0.57 -0.04
CA ASN A 110 11.18 -1.04 1.35
C ASN A 110 10.98 -2.56 1.48
N ARG A 111 11.30 -3.32 0.42
CA ARG A 111 11.14 -4.78 0.43
C ARG A 111 12.10 -5.48 1.39
N ASP A 112 13.28 -4.92 1.61
CA ASP A 112 14.24 -5.38 2.60
C ASP A 112 13.62 -5.37 4.00
N TYR A 113 13.08 -4.23 4.43
CA TYR A 113 12.35 -4.11 5.68
C TYR A 113 11.14 -5.07 5.75
N ALA A 114 10.38 -5.19 4.67
CA ALA A 114 9.22 -6.08 4.64
C ALA A 114 9.61 -7.55 4.85
N HIS A 115 10.69 -8.03 4.23
CA HIS A 115 11.21 -9.39 4.45
C HIS A 115 11.75 -9.56 5.87
N TYR A 116 12.46 -8.56 6.39
CA TYR A 116 12.91 -8.57 7.78
C TYR A 116 11.72 -8.65 8.76
N LEU A 117 10.72 -7.80 8.62
CA LEU A 117 9.52 -7.80 9.47
C LEU A 117 8.77 -9.14 9.36
N LEU A 118 8.67 -9.73 8.17
CA LEU A 118 8.08 -11.04 7.97
C LEU A 118 8.86 -12.13 8.72
N ALA A 119 10.20 -12.07 8.66
CA ALA A 119 11.06 -13.02 9.35
C ALA A 119 10.87 -12.99 10.87
N ILE A 120 10.85 -11.79 11.46
CA ILE A 120 10.63 -11.65 12.92
C ILE A 120 9.21 -12.04 13.32
N CYS A 121 8.19 -11.75 12.51
CA CYS A 121 6.83 -12.23 12.78
C CYS A 121 6.76 -13.76 12.82
N TYR A 122 7.41 -14.46 11.87
CA TYR A 122 7.49 -15.92 11.92
C TYR A 122 8.27 -16.42 13.13
N TYR A 123 9.38 -15.74 13.48
CA TYR A 123 10.18 -16.11 14.65
C TYR A 123 9.36 -16.05 15.94
N GLU A 124 8.58 -15.00 16.12
CA GLU A 124 7.71 -14.82 17.30
C GLU A 124 6.55 -15.85 17.38
N THR A 125 6.22 -16.50 16.25
CA THR A 125 5.20 -17.58 16.25
C THR A 125 5.76 -18.96 16.58
N ILE A 126 7.05 -19.09 16.90
CA ILE A 126 7.67 -20.37 17.30
C ILE A 126 7.19 -20.74 18.71
N GLU A 127 6.44 -21.80 18.83
CA GLU A 127 5.90 -22.29 20.08
C GLU A 127 6.62 -23.58 20.55
N GLY A 128 7.77 -23.45 21.26
CA GLY A 128 8.44 -24.56 21.98
C GLY A 128 8.99 -25.71 21.11
N GLU A 129 9.88 -26.51 21.68
CA GLU A 129 10.73 -27.48 20.97
C GLU A 129 9.99 -28.68 20.32
N LYS A 130 8.74 -28.93 20.71
CA LYS A 130 7.99 -30.14 20.27
C LYS A 130 6.89 -29.85 19.27
N LYS A 131 6.77 -28.60 18.78
CA LYS A 131 5.73 -28.17 17.88
C LYS A 131 6.24 -27.92 16.45
N ASP A 132 5.36 -27.46 15.59
CA ASP A 132 5.61 -27.25 14.17
C ASP A 132 6.90 -26.44 13.90
N LEU A 133 7.80 -27.02 13.14
CA LEU A 133 9.05 -26.37 12.69
C LEU A 133 8.83 -25.40 11.52
N ALA A 134 7.62 -25.34 10.94
CA ALA A 134 7.36 -24.50 9.78
C ALA A 134 7.64 -23.02 10.04
N PRO A 135 7.23 -22.39 11.16
CA PRO A 135 7.59 -21.00 11.45
C PRO A 135 9.09 -20.74 11.48
N LEU A 136 9.87 -21.65 12.11
CA LEU A 136 11.33 -21.55 12.16
C LEU A 136 11.96 -21.59 10.75
N LEU A 137 11.51 -22.51 9.90
CA LEU A 137 12.01 -22.63 8.55
C LEU A 137 11.62 -21.42 7.69
N LEU A 138 10.42 -20.88 7.86
CA LEU A 138 9.96 -19.67 7.18
C LEU A 138 10.75 -18.45 7.64
N SER A 139 10.95 -18.26 8.94
CA SER A 139 11.77 -17.19 9.49
C SER A 139 13.19 -17.24 8.92
N LYS A 140 13.85 -18.40 9.01
CA LYS A 140 15.18 -18.61 8.45
C LYS A 140 15.24 -18.30 6.94
N LYS A 141 14.23 -18.69 6.18
CA LYS A 141 14.15 -18.40 4.74
C LYS A 141 14.13 -16.89 4.48
N GLU A 142 13.31 -16.15 5.20
CA GLU A 142 13.17 -14.71 5.02
C GLU A 142 14.43 -13.95 5.46
N PHE A 143 15.06 -14.30 6.60
CA PHE A 143 16.35 -13.72 6.99
C PHE A 143 17.44 -14.00 5.96
N ASN A 144 17.56 -15.23 5.46
CA ASN A 144 18.52 -15.56 4.42
C ASN A 144 18.25 -14.78 3.12
N PHE A 145 16.98 -14.50 2.81
CA PHE A 145 16.62 -13.68 1.66
C PHE A 145 17.12 -12.24 1.81
N VAL A 146 16.96 -11.64 3.00
CA VAL A 146 17.50 -10.29 3.30
C VAL A 146 19.01 -10.28 3.14
N ILE A 147 19.71 -11.17 3.84
CA ILE A 147 21.19 -11.24 3.81
C ILE A 147 21.72 -11.37 2.37
N LYS A 148 21.08 -12.19 1.55
CA LYS A 148 21.52 -12.47 0.18
C LYS A 148 21.22 -11.34 -0.80
N ASN A 149 20.04 -10.73 -0.70
CA ASN A 149 19.55 -9.81 -1.73
C ASN A 149 19.70 -8.33 -1.34
N PHE A 150 19.90 -8.04 -0.06
CA PHE A 150 20.03 -6.69 0.49
C PHE A 150 21.24 -6.58 1.43
N PRO A 151 22.48 -6.87 0.96
CA PRO A 151 23.66 -6.95 1.82
C PRO A 151 24.09 -5.64 2.47
N ASN A 152 23.55 -4.52 2.01
CA ASN A 152 23.85 -3.18 2.52
C ASN A 152 22.65 -2.57 3.27
N THR A 153 21.65 -3.36 3.63
CA THR A 153 20.52 -2.87 4.44
C THR A 153 20.92 -2.75 5.91
N ASP A 154 20.20 -1.91 6.66
CA ASP A 154 20.39 -1.74 8.10
C ASP A 154 19.66 -2.83 8.93
N TYR A 155 18.98 -3.77 8.28
CA TYR A 155 18.20 -4.86 8.90
C TYR A 155 18.90 -6.20 8.91
#